data_cc3da968651ac3a72999317303b16957
#
_entry.id   cc3da968651ac3a72999317303b16957
#
_cell.length_a   1.000
_cell.length_b   1.000
_cell.length_c   1.000
_cell.angle_alpha   90.00
_cell.angle_beta   90.00
_cell.angle_gamma   90.00
#
_symmetry.space_group_name_H-M   'P 1'
#
loop_
_entity.id
_entity.type
_entity.pdbx_description
1 polymer ?
#
loop_
_entity_poly.entity_id
_entity_poly.type
_entity_poly.pdbx_seq_one_letter_code
_entity_poly.pdbx_strand_id
1 'polypeptide(L)'
;VAPANPNLSAFCSKAQASPVASRDTGPGDRCADRLLARLGLLEDLCQKPVIGYRAATYSITRRSLWALDVLCEQGFRYDSSIFPMRHDRYGIPDAEPRPHILATPSGGRLVEFPISVLRYGGVKVPIAGGGYFRLFPYRFTRWALRRMNRQQQEFVFYVHPWEVDPGQPRVSAAGALSRFRHYVNLRRSAERLGRLLDDFKFDTMHAVLAQRNLLPAP
;
A
#
# COMPACT_ATOMS: atom_id res chain seq x y z
N VAL A 1 21.99 20.26 -10.36
CA VAL A 1 22.16 18.81 -10.50
C VAL A 1 22.56 18.30 -9.13
N ALA A 2 21.64 17.72 -8.38
CA ALA A 2 21.94 17.11 -7.08
C ALA A 2 22.79 15.84 -7.31
N PRO A 3 23.79 15.55 -6.45
CA PRO A 3 24.60 14.35 -6.60
C PRO A 3 23.74 13.10 -6.40
N ALA A 4 23.91 12.12 -7.28
CA ALA A 4 23.23 10.82 -7.18
C ALA A 4 23.55 10.15 -5.82
N ASN A 5 22.53 9.72 -5.12
CA ASN A 5 22.67 9.02 -3.84
C ASN A 5 23.37 7.67 -4.07
N PRO A 6 24.59 7.43 -3.55
CA PRO A 6 25.35 6.21 -3.79
C PRO A 6 24.69 4.93 -3.24
N ASN A 7 23.64 5.04 -2.44
CA ASN A 7 22.88 3.92 -1.92
C ASN A 7 21.87 3.30 -2.90
N LEU A 8 21.70 3.90 -4.09
CA LEU A 8 20.76 3.39 -5.10
C LEU A 8 21.27 2.19 -5.90
N SER A 9 22.58 1.93 -5.93
CA SER A 9 23.18 0.81 -6.65
C SER A 9 22.98 -0.56 -5.99
N ALA A 10 22.49 -0.59 -4.74
CA ALA A 10 22.26 -1.82 -3.97
C ALA A 10 20.78 -2.29 -4.00
N PHE A 11 19.94 -1.69 -4.86
CA PHE A 11 18.61 -2.24 -5.10
C PHE A 11 18.74 -3.52 -5.91
N CYS A 12 18.19 -4.61 -5.37
CA CYS A 12 18.14 -5.96 -5.93
C CYS A 12 18.79 -6.05 -7.32
N SER A 13 20.11 -6.33 -7.36
CA SER A 13 20.68 -6.84 -8.59
C SER A 13 19.86 -8.07 -8.95
N LYS A 14 19.33 -8.13 -10.17
CA LYS A 14 18.73 -9.34 -10.72
C LYS A 14 19.70 -10.50 -10.40
N ALA A 15 19.40 -11.28 -9.39
CA ALA A 15 20.02 -12.58 -9.26
C ALA A 15 19.64 -13.30 -10.56
N GLN A 16 20.63 -13.58 -11.40
CA GLN A 16 20.43 -14.39 -12.58
C GLN A 16 19.75 -15.67 -12.10
N ALA A 17 18.51 -15.86 -12.56
CA ALA A 17 17.75 -17.04 -12.25
C ALA A 17 18.52 -18.24 -12.79
N SER A 18 19.22 -18.92 -11.91
CA SER A 18 19.67 -20.28 -12.18
C SER A 18 18.44 -21.15 -12.39
N PRO A 19 18.43 -22.09 -13.34
CA PRO A 19 17.27 -22.94 -13.58
C PRO A 19 16.91 -23.66 -12.27
N VAL A 20 15.68 -23.50 -11.85
CA VAL A 20 15.11 -24.04 -10.62
C VAL A 20 15.20 -25.56 -10.67
N ALA A 21 16.19 -26.12 -10.00
CA ALA A 21 16.14 -27.52 -9.58
C ALA A 21 14.95 -27.66 -8.64
N SER A 22 14.14 -28.70 -8.82
CA SER A 22 12.94 -29.04 -8.07
C SER A 22 13.14 -28.88 -6.56
N ARG A 23 12.72 -27.74 -6.03
CA ARG A 23 12.65 -27.47 -4.58
C ARG A 23 11.30 -27.96 -4.09
N ASP A 24 11.33 -28.62 -2.97
CA ASP A 24 10.13 -29.00 -2.21
C ASP A 24 9.29 -27.72 -2.00
N THR A 25 8.08 -27.67 -2.61
CA THR A 25 7.32 -26.44 -2.76
C THR A 25 6.72 -25.98 -1.43
N GLY A 26 7.48 -25.16 -0.70
CA GLY A 26 6.99 -24.47 0.49
C GLY A 26 5.89 -23.44 0.18
N PRO A 27 5.21 -22.91 1.19
CA PRO A 27 4.19 -21.86 1.00
C PRO A 27 4.71 -20.64 0.22
N GLY A 28 6.01 -20.32 0.37
CA GLY A 28 6.68 -19.21 -0.33
C GLY A 28 6.80 -19.43 -1.83
N ASP A 29 7.19 -20.63 -2.26
CA ASP A 29 7.39 -20.96 -3.68
C ASP A 29 6.07 -20.90 -4.47
N ARG A 30 4.98 -21.44 -3.91
CA ARG A 30 3.65 -21.33 -4.52
C ARG A 30 3.13 -19.90 -4.60
N CYS A 31 3.54 -19.05 -3.65
CA CYS A 31 3.20 -17.62 -3.68
C CYS A 31 3.98 -16.93 -4.81
N ALA A 32 5.26 -17.22 -4.95
CA ALA A 32 6.13 -16.68 -5.99
C ALA A 32 5.62 -17.06 -7.40
N ASP A 33 5.30 -18.33 -7.64
CA ASP A 33 4.80 -18.80 -8.94
C ASP A 33 3.50 -18.10 -9.35
N ARG A 34 2.56 -17.96 -8.42
CA ARG A 34 1.29 -17.23 -8.67
C ARG A 34 1.50 -15.75 -8.90
N LEU A 35 2.45 -15.16 -8.21
CA LEU A 35 2.81 -13.75 -8.37
C LEU A 35 3.41 -13.53 -9.76
N LEU A 36 4.36 -14.37 -10.16
CA LEU A 36 5.03 -14.32 -11.47
C LEU A 36 4.04 -14.44 -12.63
N ALA A 37 3.14 -15.41 -12.57
CA ALA A 37 2.14 -15.59 -13.62
C ALA A 37 1.25 -14.36 -13.81
N ARG A 38 0.89 -13.67 -12.71
CA ARG A 38 0.08 -12.45 -12.76
C ARG A 38 0.89 -11.24 -13.17
N LEU A 39 2.14 -11.16 -12.73
CA LEU A 39 3.07 -10.09 -13.07
C LEU A 39 3.31 -10.06 -14.58
N GLY A 40 3.67 -11.21 -15.18
CA GLY A 40 3.88 -11.32 -16.63
C GLY A 40 2.66 -10.87 -17.42
N LEU A 41 1.46 -11.31 -17.05
CA LEU A 41 0.23 -10.87 -17.70
C LEU A 41 0.01 -9.35 -17.61
N LEU A 42 0.28 -8.73 -16.47
CA LEU A 42 0.13 -7.29 -16.30
C LEU A 42 1.17 -6.52 -17.11
N GLU A 43 2.41 -6.96 -17.13
CA GLU A 43 3.49 -6.34 -17.88
C GLU A 43 3.25 -6.46 -19.41
N ASP A 44 2.75 -7.60 -19.86
CA ASP A 44 2.35 -7.82 -21.26
C ASP A 44 1.19 -6.90 -21.68
N LEU A 45 0.20 -6.72 -20.81
CA LEU A 45 -0.94 -5.83 -21.08
C LEU A 45 -0.56 -4.35 -21.03
N CYS A 46 0.27 -3.96 -20.07
CA CYS A 46 0.63 -2.55 -19.86
C CYS A 46 1.85 -2.12 -20.67
N GLN A 47 2.62 -3.05 -21.24
CA GLN A 47 3.90 -2.81 -21.92
C GLN A 47 4.88 -1.99 -21.06
N LYS A 48 4.84 -2.18 -19.75
CA LYS A 48 5.67 -1.49 -18.75
C LYS A 48 5.98 -2.42 -17.59
N PRO A 49 7.16 -2.29 -16.98
CA PRO A 49 7.50 -3.08 -15.79
C PRO A 49 6.58 -2.71 -14.60
N VAL A 50 6.11 -3.72 -13.90
CA VAL A 50 5.36 -3.54 -12.65
C VAL A 50 6.35 -3.55 -11.49
N ILE A 51 6.62 -2.39 -10.93
CA ILE A 51 7.67 -2.19 -9.90
C ILE A 51 7.13 -2.01 -8.48
N GLY A 52 5.81 -1.92 -8.32
CA GLY A 52 5.15 -1.70 -7.04
C GLY A 52 4.15 -2.78 -6.70
N TYR A 53 4.03 -3.10 -5.42
CA TYR A 53 3.12 -4.12 -4.93
C TYR A 53 2.26 -3.63 -3.76
N ARG A 54 1.10 -4.23 -3.64
CA ARG A 54 0.25 -4.13 -2.44
C ARG A 54 -0.49 -5.44 -2.22
N ALA A 55 -0.24 -6.06 -1.08
CA ALA A 55 -0.95 -7.27 -0.68
C ALA A 55 -2.44 -6.99 -0.45
N ALA A 56 -3.29 -7.89 -0.93
CA ALA A 56 -4.71 -7.84 -0.62
C ALA A 56 -4.93 -7.82 0.89
N THR A 57 -5.86 -6.98 1.36
CA THR A 57 -6.20 -6.82 2.79
C THR A 57 -5.03 -6.48 3.70
N TYR A 58 -3.96 -5.88 3.16
CA TYR A 58 -2.74 -5.53 3.91
C TYR A 58 -2.17 -6.72 4.68
N SER A 59 -2.11 -7.88 4.01
CA SER A 59 -1.81 -9.17 4.64
C SER A 59 -0.33 -9.38 4.98
N ILE A 60 0.55 -8.43 4.68
CA ILE A 60 1.92 -8.46 5.18
C ILE A 60 1.93 -8.03 6.64
N THR A 61 2.21 -9.01 7.50
CA THR A 61 2.26 -8.88 8.95
C THR A 61 3.60 -9.43 9.45
N ARG A 62 3.87 -9.35 10.75
CA ARG A 62 5.10 -9.95 11.32
C ARG A 62 5.28 -11.44 10.98
N ARG A 63 4.19 -12.18 10.77
CA ARG A 63 4.23 -13.61 10.44
C ARG A 63 4.51 -13.88 8.97
N SER A 64 4.35 -12.89 8.11
CA SER A 64 4.48 -13.01 6.66
C SER A 64 5.52 -12.05 6.08
N LEU A 65 6.49 -11.58 6.89
CA LEU A 65 7.58 -10.71 6.41
C LEU A 65 8.46 -11.40 5.34
N TRP A 66 8.50 -12.74 5.31
CA TRP A 66 9.13 -13.52 4.24
C TRP A 66 8.60 -13.15 2.84
N ALA A 67 7.36 -12.65 2.75
CA ALA A 67 6.80 -12.20 1.47
C ALA A 67 7.56 -11.01 0.88
N LEU A 68 8.23 -10.20 1.71
CA LEU A 68 9.06 -9.10 1.24
C LEU A 68 10.32 -9.60 0.53
N ASP A 69 10.87 -10.74 0.96
CA ASP A 69 11.98 -11.39 0.27
C ASP A 69 11.55 -11.81 -1.14
N VAL A 70 10.38 -12.46 -1.24
CA VAL A 70 9.80 -12.86 -2.54
C VAL A 70 9.60 -11.64 -3.43
N LEU A 71 9.05 -10.53 -2.91
CA LEU A 71 8.88 -9.31 -3.69
C LEU A 71 10.21 -8.75 -4.19
N CYS A 72 11.23 -8.75 -3.33
CA CYS A 72 12.56 -8.29 -3.68
C CYS A 72 13.19 -9.17 -4.78
N GLU A 73 13.11 -10.49 -4.64
CA GLU A 73 13.60 -11.47 -5.62
C GLU A 73 12.89 -11.34 -6.98
N GLN A 74 11.60 -10.98 -6.99
CA GLN A 74 10.81 -10.76 -8.20
C GLN A 74 11.03 -9.37 -8.83
N GLY A 75 11.91 -8.55 -8.26
CA GLY A 75 12.29 -7.25 -8.82
C GLY A 75 11.35 -6.10 -8.51
N PHE A 76 10.41 -6.28 -7.57
CA PHE A 76 9.65 -5.15 -7.06
C PHE A 76 10.56 -4.16 -6.36
N ARG A 77 10.29 -2.89 -6.53
CA ARG A 77 11.09 -1.79 -5.97
C ARG A 77 10.46 -1.17 -4.74
N TYR A 78 9.12 -1.23 -4.64
CA TYR A 78 8.39 -0.75 -3.47
C TYR A 78 7.17 -1.62 -3.16
N ASP A 79 6.82 -1.64 -1.90
CA ASP A 79 5.61 -2.24 -1.35
C ASP A 79 4.78 -1.19 -0.62
N SER A 80 3.49 -1.43 -0.49
CA SER A 80 2.58 -0.60 0.28
C SER A 80 1.55 -1.47 1.00
N SER A 81 2.04 -2.49 1.70
CA SER A 81 1.20 -3.49 2.35
C SER A 81 1.18 -3.38 3.87
N ILE A 82 2.14 -2.67 4.46
CA ILE A 82 2.24 -2.56 5.92
C ILE A 82 1.30 -1.47 6.42
N PHE A 83 0.44 -1.85 7.37
CA PHE A 83 -0.42 -0.92 8.09
C PHE A 83 0.17 -0.65 9.48
N PRO A 84 0.71 0.54 9.75
CA PRO A 84 1.46 0.83 10.98
C PRO A 84 0.52 1.10 12.17
N MET A 85 -0.45 0.20 12.35
CA MET A 85 -1.47 0.30 13.39
C MET A 85 -1.92 -1.11 13.82
N ARG A 86 -2.46 -1.24 15.02
CA ARG A 86 -3.08 -2.49 15.47
C ARG A 86 -4.45 -2.65 14.83
N HIS A 87 -4.67 -3.78 14.18
CA HIS A 87 -5.95 -4.19 13.62
C HIS A 87 -6.17 -5.69 13.88
N ASP A 88 -7.44 -6.14 13.92
CA ASP A 88 -7.82 -7.52 14.26
C ASP A 88 -7.20 -8.56 13.32
N ARG A 89 -7.02 -8.21 12.05
CA ARG A 89 -6.62 -9.13 10.97
C ARG A 89 -5.25 -8.84 10.39
N TYR A 90 -4.71 -7.64 10.56
CA TYR A 90 -3.47 -7.18 9.94
C TYR A 90 -2.82 -6.05 10.74
N GLY A 91 -1.69 -5.57 10.26
CA GLY A 91 -0.97 -4.43 10.81
C GLY A 91 0.24 -4.81 11.65
N ILE A 92 1.18 -3.89 11.66
CA ILE A 92 2.40 -3.92 12.47
C ILE A 92 2.45 -2.60 13.25
N PRO A 93 1.99 -2.58 14.51
CA PRO A 93 1.74 -1.35 15.25
C PRO A 93 2.95 -0.44 15.45
N ASP A 94 4.13 -1.00 15.48
CA ASP A 94 5.41 -0.32 15.68
C ASP A 94 6.16 -0.06 14.37
N ALA A 95 5.57 -0.40 13.20
CA ALA A 95 6.17 -0.06 11.92
C ALA A 95 6.29 1.47 11.74
N GLU A 96 7.33 1.89 11.03
CA GLU A 96 7.52 3.30 10.64
C GLU A 96 6.34 3.74 9.76
N PRO A 97 5.66 4.86 10.07
CA PRO A 97 4.51 5.31 9.32
C PRO A 97 4.84 6.16 8.08
N ARG A 98 6.09 6.47 7.84
CA ARG A 98 6.56 7.26 6.68
C ARG A 98 7.17 6.35 5.63
N PRO A 99 7.23 6.75 4.35
CA PRO A 99 7.98 6.02 3.34
C PRO A 99 9.45 5.86 3.76
N HIS A 100 9.96 4.64 3.71
CA HIS A 100 11.32 4.32 4.15
C HIS A 100 11.86 3.08 3.40
N ILE A 101 13.18 2.92 3.47
CA ILE A 101 13.82 1.70 3.00
C ILE A 101 13.72 0.65 4.10
N LEU A 102 13.11 -0.47 3.76
CA LEU A 102 12.92 -1.62 4.64
C LEU A 102 13.94 -2.72 4.27
N ALA A 103 14.65 -3.23 5.25
CA ALA A 103 15.45 -4.45 5.08
C ALA A 103 14.53 -5.67 5.15
N THR A 104 14.64 -6.56 4.17
CA THR A 104 13.90 -7.82 4.18
C THR A 104 14.59 -8.86 5.08
N PRO A 105 13.90 -9.92 5.54
CA PRO A 105 14.50 -10.94 6.40
C PRO A 105 15.77 -11.58 5.83
N SER A 106 15.87 -11.76 4.52
CA SER A 106 17.08 -12.30 3.85
C SER A 106 18.17 -11.27 3.56
N GLY A 107 17.99 -10.01 4.00
CA GLY A 107 18.95 -8.92 3.80
C GLY A 107 18.78 -8.13 2.51
N GLY A 108 17.72 -8.39 1.72
CA GLY A 108 17.32 -7.57 0.60
C GLY A 108 16.81 -6.18 1.06
N ARG A 109 16.59 -5.28 0.13
CA ARG A 109 16.09 -3.92 0.41
C ARG A 109 14.92 -3.59 -0.50
N LEU A 110 13.84 -3.10 0.10
CA LEU A 110 12.61 -2.70 -0.56
C LEU A 110 12.15 -1.37 0.02
N VAL A 111 11.53 -0.51 -0.78
CA VAL A 111 10.91 0.69 -0.22
C VAL A 111 9.52 0.32 0.27
N GLU A 112 9.23 0.59 1.55
CA GLU A 112 7.87 0.52 2.07
C GLU A 112 7.23 1.90 2.04
N PHE A 113 6.03 2.00 1.46
CA PHE A 113 5.15 3.15 1.55
C PHE A 113 3.92 2.78 2.37
N PRO A 114 3.99 2.91 3.70
CA PRO A 114 2.96 2.37 4.58
C PRO A 114 1.60 3.03 4.38
N ILE A 115 0.56 2.29 4.73
CA ILE A 115 -0.80 2.83 4.74
C ILE A 115 -0.90 3.94 5.78
N SER A 116 -1.47 5.07 5.37
CA SER A 116 -1.44 6.30 6.16
C SER A 116 -2.26 6.22 7.44
N VAL A 117 -1.62 6.61 8.53
CA VAL A 117 -2.24 6.81 9.84
C VAL A 117 -1.87 8.18 10.38
N LEU A 118 -2.83 8.90 10.91
CA LEU A 118 -2.56 10.13 11.63
C LEU A 118 -2.08 9.81 13.04
N ARG A 119 -0.94 10.38 13.45
CA ARG A 119 -0.48 10.34 14.84
C ARG A 119 -0.88 11.66 15.52
N TYR A 120 -1.73 11.56 16.54
CA TYR A 120 -2.21 12.72 17.28
C TYR A 120 -2.37 12.40 18.77
N GLY A 121 -1.72 13.17 19.65
CA GLY A 121 -1.78 12.95 21.10
C GLY A 121 -1.38 11.53 21.54
N GLY A 122 -0.39 10.89 20.90
CA GLY A 122 0.02 9.51 21.18
C GLY A 122 -0.89 8.43 20.57
N VAL A 123 -2.02 8.82 19.98
CA VAL A 123 -2.97 7.89 19.35
C VAL A 123 -2.74 7.81 17.84
N LYS A 124 -2.90 6.62 17.28
CA LYS A 124 -2.91 6.40 15.82
C LYS A 124 -4.35 6.33 15.33
N VAL A 125 -4.70 7.18 14.36
CA VAL A 125 -6.04 7.25 13.77
C VAL A 125 -5.96 6.82 12.31
N PRO A 126 -6.71 5.81 11.87
CA PRO A 126 -6.72 5.38 10.48
C PRO A 126 -7.50 6.39 9.62
N ILE A 127 -6.84 6.96 8.60
CA ILE A 127 -7.44 8.00 7.75
C ILE A 127 -7.21 7.76 6.26
N ALA A 128 -6.61 6.62 5.92
CA ALA A 128 -6.15 6.33 4.55
C ALA A 128 -7.27 6.02 3.52
N GLY A 129 -8.53 6.16 3.89
CA GLY A 129 -9.65 5.87 2.98
C GLY A 129 -10.55 4.72 3.47
N GLY A 130 -11.18 4.02 2.54
CA GLY A 130 -12.06 2.90 2.82
C GLY A 130 -13.21 3.25 3.76
N GLY A 131 -13.55 2.34 4.67
CA GLY A 131 -14.61 2.52 5.65
C GLY A 131 -14.46 3.76 6.54
N TYR A 132 -13.24 4.15 6.87
CA TYR A 132 -12.97 5.33 7.69
C TYR A 132 -13.33 6.64 6.98
N PHE A 133 -13.09 6.72 5.66
CA PHE A 133 -13.49 7.86 4.85
C PHE A 133 -15.01 8.05 4.80
N ARG A 134 -15.75 6.95 4.84
CA ARG A 134 -17.22 6.98 4.89
C ARG A 134 -17.74 7.26 6.29
N LEU A 135 -17.04 6.76 7.33
CA LEU A 135 -17.44 6.93 8.73
C LEU A 135 -17.19 8.35 9.24
N PHE A 136 -16.01 8.91 9.01
CA PHE A 136 -15.66 10.22 9.51
C PHE A 136 -16.30 11.35 8.69
N PRO A 137 -16.64 12.50 9.35
CA PRO A 137 -16.99 13.72 8.62
C PRO A 137 -15.84 14.15 7.69
N TYR A 138 -16.15 14.60 6.47
CA TYR A 138 -15.13 15.04 5.52
C TYR A 138 -14.20 16.12 6.08
N ARG A 139 -14.73 17.06 6.87
CA ARG A 139 -13.93 18.12 7.52
C ARG A 139 -12.82 17.56 8.42
N PHE A 140 -13.09 16.45 9.11
CA PHE A 140 -12.08 15.75 9.92
C PHE A 140 -11.02 15.10 9.03
N THR A 141 -11.42 14.36 7.99
CA THR A 141 -10.49 13.75 7.03
C THR A 141 -9.58 14.83 6.42
N ARG A 142 -10.15 15.92 5.92
CA ARG A 142 -9.41 17.05 5.36
C ARG A 142 -8.42 17.65 6.35
N TRP A 143 -8.84 17.89 7.58
CA TRP A 143 -7.97 18.41 8.64
C TRP A 143 -6.81 17.45 8.93
N ALA A 144 -7.08 16.16 9.05
CA ALA A 144 -6.11 15.12 9.33
C ALA A 144 -5.04 15.02 8.21
N LEU A 145 -5.47 14.99 6.96
CA LEU A 145 -4.57 14.93 5.81
C LEU A 145 -3.75 16.21 5.65
N ARG A 146 -4.35 17.40 5.86
CA ARG A 146 -3.61 18.67 5.87
C ARG A 146 -2.58 18.73 6.98
N ARG A 147 -2.89 18.17 8.14
CA ARG A 147 -1.93 18.06 9.24
C ARG A 147 -0.74 17.17 8.87
N MET A 148 -0.97 16.03 8.22
CA MET A 148 0.12 15.18 7.72
C MET A 148 1.00 15.94 6.73
N ASN A 149 0.42 16.61 5.74
CA ASN A 149 1.18 17.38 4.75
C ASN A 149 2.01 18.49 5.39
N ARG A 150 1.48 19.19 6.43
CA ARG A 150 2.25 20.18 7.19
C ARG A 150 3.44 19.57 7.93
N GLN A 151 3.38 18.30 8.27
CA GLN A 151 4.47 17.55 8.88
C GLN A 151 5.42 16.92 7.84
N GLN A 152 5.30 17.33 6.57
CA GLN A 152 6.07 16.79 5.45
C GLN A 152 5.92 15.25 5.33
N GLN A 153 4.72 14.78 5.63
CA GLN A 153 4.35 13.37 5.48
C GLN A 153 3.32 13.26 4.35
N GLU A 154 3.67 12.55 3.30
CA GLU A 154 2.77 12.15 2.25
C GLU A 154 1.77 11.13 2.78
N PHE A 155 0.62 11.05 2.12
CA PHE A 155 -0.38 10.07 2.48
C PHE A 155 -0.77 9.21 1.28
N VAL A 156 -1.02 7.94 1.56
CA VAL A 156 -1.69 7.01 0.66
C VAL A 156 -3.18 7.07 0.97
N PHE A 157 -3.99 7.23 -0.06
CA PHE A 157 -5.43 7.18 0.08
C PHE A 157 -6.01 6.11 -0.86
N TYR A 158 -6.83 5.21 -0.34
CA TYR A 158 -7.39 4.13 -1.13
C TYR A 158 -8.92 4.15 -1.09
N VAL A 159 -9.51 3.80 -2.22
CA VAL A 159 -10.96 3.67 -2.39
C VAL A 159 -11.22 2.42 -3.22
N HIS A 160 -12.17 1.63 -2.81
CA HIS A 160 -12.66 0.52 -3.63
C HIS A 160 -13.75 1.00 -4.58
N PRO A 161 -13.85 0.48 -5.81
CA PRO A 161 -14.88 0.92 -6.78
C PRO A 161 -16.29 0.87 -6.22
N TRP A 162 -16.64 -0.16 -5.44
CA TRP A 162 -17.96 -0.29 -4.83
C TRP A 162 -18.27 0.80 -3.77
N GLU A 163 -17.27 1.48 -3.21
CA GLU A 163 -17.48 2.55 -2.23
C GLU A 163 -18.03 3.84 -2.86
N VAL A 164 -17.96 3.97 -4.17
CA VAL A 164 -18.54 5.08 -4.93
C VAL A 164 -19.76 4.67 -5.74
N ASP A 165 -20.22 3.42 -5.62
CA ASP A 165 -21.44 2.91 -6.23
C ASP A 165 -22.56 2.73 -5.19
N PRO A 166 -23.44 3.70 -5.02
CA PRO A 166 -24.58 3.59 -4.11
C PRO A 166 -25.66 2.62 -4.58
N GLY A 167 -25.64 2.23 -5.86
CA GLY A 167 -26.60 1.32 -6.49
C GLY A 167 -26.23 -0.15 -6.37
N GLN A 168 -25.10 -0.49 -5.78
CA GLN A 168 -24.66 -1.88 -5.63
C GLN A 168 -25.70 -2.78 -4.93
N PRO A 169 -25.75 -4.09 -5.25
CA PRO A 169 -26.65 -5.03 -4.59
C PRO A 169 -26.44 -5.09 -3.07
N ARG A 170 -27.55 -5.17 -2.35
CA ARG A 170 -27.50 -5.28 -0.88
C ARG A 170 -27.49 -6.72 -0.44
N VAL A 171 -26.45 -7.10 0.33
CA VAL A 171 -26.32 -8.44 0.92
C VAL A 171 -27.12 -8.48 2.23
N SER A 172 -28.23 -9.24 2.22
CA SER A 172 -29.11 -9.39 3.40
C SER A 172 -28.55 -10.33 4.45
N ALA A 173 -27.76 -11.33 4.04
CA ALA A 173 -27.21 -12.36 4.93
C ALA A 173 -26.11 -11.87 5.89
N ALA A 174 -25.59 -10.66 5.71
CA ALA A 174 -24.56 -10.11 6.58
C ALA A 174 -25.15 -9.56 7.89
N GLY A 175 -24.44 -9.74 9.01
CA GLY A 175 -24.86 -9.20 10.33
C GLY A 175 -24.99 -7.67 10.32
N ALA A 176 -25.80 -7.12 11.21
CA ALA A 176 -26.15 -5.68 11.27
C ALA A 176 -24.92 -4.76 11.28
N LEU A 177 -23.90 -5.06 12.07
CA LEU A 177 -22.67 -4.29 12.17
C LEU A 177 -21.88 -4.31 10.86
N SER A 178 -21.79 -5.47 10.18
CA SER A 178 -21.12 -5.61 8.89
C SER A 178 -21.84 -4.80 7.82
N ARG A 179 -23.19 -4.86 7.79
CA ARG A 179 -24.00 -4.05 6.88
C ARG A 179 -23.82 -2.56 7.14
N PHE A 180 -23.84 -2.12 8.39
CA PHE A 180 -23.59 -0.72 8.74
C PHE A 180 -22.22 -0.26 8.22
N ARG A 181 -21.14 -0.99 8.52
CA ARG A 181 -19.78 -0.66 8.07
C ARG A 181 -19.67 -0.62 6.54
N HIS A 182 -20.41 -1.48 5.85
CA HIS A 182 -20.37 -1.56 4.38
C HIS A 182 -21.15 -0.43 3.72
N TYR A 183 -22.34 -0.08 4.21
CA TYR A 183 -23.25 0.85 3.54
C TYR A 183 -23.28 2.27 4.12
N VAL A 184 -22.59 2.52 5.24
CA VAL A 184 -22.57 3.85 5.88
C VAL A 184 -22.07 4.92 4.92
N ASN A 185 -22.88 5.99 4.75
CA ASN A 185 -22.57 7.17 3.93
C ASN A 185 -22.16 6.88 2.47
N LEU A 186 -22.51 5.73 1.91
CA LEU A 186 -22.12 5.32 0.56
C LEU A 186 -22.53 6.34 -0.49
N ARG A 187 -23.77 6.88 -0.39
CA ARG A 187 -24.31 7.91 -1.32
C ARG A 187 -23.47 9.20 -1.36
N ARG A 188 -22.72 9.49 -0.31
CA ARG A 188 -21.88 10.70 -0.23
C ARG A 188 -20.43 10.45 -0.61
N SER A 189 -20.06 9.19 -0.89
CA SER A 189 -18.65 8.82 -1.09
C SER A 189 -18.07 9.43 -2.36
N ALA A 190 -18.79 9.40 -3.47
CA ALA A 190 -18.35 9.99 -4.74
C ALA A 190 -18.15 11.51 -4.62
N GLU A 191 -19.11 12.23 -4.03
CA GLU A 191 -18.98 13.67 -3.78
C GLU A 191 -17.80 14.01 -2.88
N ARG A 192 -17.62 13.26 -1.79
CA ARG A 192 -16.48 13.44 -0.87
C ARG A 192 -15.15 13.16 -1.57
N LEU A 193 -15.10 12.15 -2.44
CA LEU A 193 -13.90 11.84 -3.23
C LEU A 193 -13.58 13.00 -4.18
N GLY A 194 -14.55 13.55 -4.89
CA GLY A 194 -14.36 14.74 -5.72
C GLY A 194 -13.75 15.89 -4.91
N ARG A 195 -14.34 16.23 -3.76
CA ARG A 195 -13.78 17.26 -2.86
C ARG A 195 -12.37 16.95 -2.38
N LEU A 196 -12.05 15.69 -2.16
CA LEU A 196 -10.69 15.27 -1.76
C LEU A 196 -9.68 15.54 -2.88
N LEU A 197 -10.05 15.26 -4.13
CA LEU A 197 -9.23 15.52 -5.31
C LEU A 197 -9.04 17.02 -5.56
N ASP A 198 -10.04 17.85 -5.24
CA ASP A 198 -9.94 19.32 -5.32
C ASP A 198 -9.07 19.90 -4.19
N ASP A 199 -9.15 19.34 -2.97
CA ASP A 199 -8.44 19.85 -1.79
C ASP A 199 -6.96 19.46 -1.73
N PHE A 200 -6.52 18.41 -2.45
CA PHE A 200 -5.17 17.86 -2.40
C PHE A 200 -4.65 17.52 -3.79
N LYS A 201 -3.34 17.71 -3.97
CA LYS A 201 -2.63 17.20 -5.16
C LYS A 201 -2.26 15.75 -4.96
N PHE A 202 -2.57 14.93 -5.95
CA PHE A 202 -2.23 13.51 -5.97
C PHE A 202 -1.26 13.24 -7.11
N ASP A 203 -0.43 12.24 -6.90
CA ASP A 203 0.49 11.71 -7.88
C ASP A 203 0.61 10.19 -7.70
N THR A 204 1.32 9.51 -8.60
CA THR A 204 1.62 8.10 -8.46
C THR A 204 2.55 7.86 -7.27
N MET A 205 2.46 6.68 -6.65
CA MET A 205 3.40 6.31 -5.59
C MET A 205 4.84 6.39 -6.06
N HIS A 206 5.12 5.95 -7.29
CA HIS A 206 6.45 6.01 -7.88
C HIS A 206 6.97 7.44 -7.94
N ALA A 207 6.19 8.39 -8.47
CA ALA A 207 6.60 9.79 -8.56
C ALA A 207 6.85 10.40 -7.17
N VAL A 208 5.98 10.12 -6.20
CA VAL A 208 6.14 10.59 -4.82
C VAL A 208 7.42 10.02 -4.18
N LEU A 209 7.68 8.72 -4.36
CA LEU A 209 8.90 8.09 -3.83
C LEU A 209 10.16 8.61 -4.53
N ALA A 210 10.09 8.93 -5.83
CA ALA A 210 11.19 9.56 -6.56
C ALA A 210 11.47 10.98 -6.05
N GLN A 211 10.45 11.79 -5.79
CA GLN A 211 10.60 13.12 -5.18
C GLN A 211 11.26 13.06 -3.79
N ARG A 212 11.12 11.95 -3.09
CA ARG A 212 11.78 11.67 -1.81
C ARG A 212 13.17 11.05 -1.94
N ASN A 213 13.68 10.89 -3.15
CA ASN A 213 14.95 10.21 -3.43
C ASN A 213 14.99 8.76 -2.89
N LEU A 214 13.85 8.12 -2.77
CA LEU A 214 13.73 6.71 -2.37
C LEU A 214 13.74 5.78 -3.59
N LEU A 215 13.34 6.29 -4.76
CA LEU A 215 13.39 5.59 -6.05
C LEU A 215 13.93 6.53 -7.13
N PRO A 216 14.44 6.00 -8.28
CA PRO A 216 14.69 6.80 -9.48
C PRO A 216 13.38 7.44 -9.98
N ALA A 217 13.51 8.51 -10.78
CA ALA A 217 12.36 9.11 -11.45
C ALA A 217 11.66 8.09 -12.39
N PRO A 218 10.33 8.23 -12.59
CA PRO A 218 9.56 7.36 -13.49
C PRO A 218 9.99 7.48 -14.94
#